data_6dc99f702eb30fb6920fd8653f17071b
#
_entry.id   6dc99f702eb30fb6920fd8653f17071b
#
_cell.length_a   1.000
_cell.length_b   1.000
_cell.length_c   1.000
_cell.angle_alpha   90.00
_cell.angle_beta   90.00
_cell.angle_gamma   90.00
#
_symmetry.space_group_name_H-M   'P 1'
#
loop_
_entity.id
_entity.type
_entity.pdbx_description
1 polymer ?
#
loop_
_entity_poly.entity_id
_entity_poly.type
_entity_poly.pdbx_seq_one_letter_code
_entity_poly.pdbx_strand_id
1 'polypeptide(L)'
;MSRASLPPHPSSPSGPAGPVIVISSQLAGSPVGGSLSVRVLHGAGIETCLAPTVSFGRHPGLGAPGGAVMDDAAFASLLDALKATGAPQRARAILTGYIASPGQARAAADFIRAARAVNPGVLVMADPILGDGAPDGRDAGLYLRRDAARALAEEIVPLADIITPNLYELSWLAGRAITSREGAEAAARALAPAALVTSAPARDGAIGMLAIEPGDCVHLETPDAAPGGRAPNGTGDLFAASALAAQLAGASWTDAARAAAGRVSHVLAHTPAGDRALAISRETLEAPAVFRPMPFTHARTGRAARPAYALGLDGAPGGWAGVFYDLNALEPPRTALFARFQDALDTGAQLIAVDMPIGLPDQPLPDGRAGRACEQAARERLGVRRNSIFPTPLRAAFAGASRAEADALSRAAGGKGVAAQSFALFSKIREIDALMTAQLEGCVHETHPETLIAVLTGAPAVHGKTTPEGRAERLALLEAHGLPRTLFEPHPFNTRQARPDDLVDAGLCLLTALRIAAAQAICLPDDPPRDGRGLRMAIWV
;
A
#
# COMPACT_ATOMS: atom_id res chain seq x y z
N MET A 1 -29.30 10.92 21.53
CA MET A 1 -29.37 9.55 21.00
C MET A 1 -27.95 9.07 20.79
N SER A 2 -27.54 8.06 21.53
CA SER A 2 -26.17 7.54 21.53
C SER A 2 -25.86 6.89 20.18
N ARG A 3 -24.84 7.39 19.48
CA ARG A 3 -24.31 6.76 18.26
C ARG A 3 -23.62 5.47 18.67
N ALA A 4 -24.08 4.35 18.13
CA ALA A 4 -23.45 3.07 18.33
C ALA A 4 -21.99 3.14 17.84
N SER A 5 -21.07 2.66 18.66
CA SER A 5 -19.68 2.41 18.28
C SER A 5 -19.62 1.40 17.14
N LEU A 6 -18.80 1.65 16.13
CA LEU A 6 -18.48 0.69 15.08
C LEU A 6 -18.05 -0.65 15.70
N PRO A 7 -18.46 -1.77 15.14
CA PRO A 7 -17.98 -3.07 15.58
C PRO A 7 -16.46 -3.15 15.39
N PRO A 8 -15.72 -3.88 16.26
CA PRO A 8 -14.28 -4.08 16.10
C PRO A 8 -13.98 -4.73 14.75
N HIS A 9 -12.92 -4.27 14.08
CA HIS A 9 -12.47 -4.83 12.81
C HIS A 9 -12.36 -6.35 12.91
N PRO A 10 -12.91 -7.10 11.95
CA PRO A 10 -12.75 -8.55 11.94
C PRO A 10 -11.27 -8.89 11.72
N SER A 11 -10.68 -9.55 12.68
CA SER A 11 -9.37 -10.18 12.59
C SER A 11 -9.44 -11.35 11.59
N SER A 12 -8.63 -11.27 10.54
CA SER A 12 -8.30 -12.30 9.53
C SER A 12 -9.38 -12.68 8.50
N PRO A 13 -9.07 -12.73 7.20
CA PRO A 13 -10.01 -13.14 6.16
C PRO A 13 -10.08 -14.66 6.07
N SER A 14 -10.88 -15.30 6.89
CA SER A 14 -11.23 -16.72 6.78
C SER A 14 -12.74 -16.95 6.57
N GLY A 15 -13.40 -16.00 5.87
CA GLY A 15 -14.77 -16.16 5.39
C GLY A 15 -14.80 -16.46 3.88
N PRO A 16 -15.83 -17.16 3.35
CA PRO A 16 -15.97 -17.37 1.91
C PRO A 16 -15.94 -16.01 1.19
N ALA A 17 -15.16 -15.95 0.09
CA ALA A 17 -15.00 -14.77 -0.73
C ALA A 17 -16.36 -14.38 -1.37
N GLY A 18 -17.05 -13.38 -0.80
CA GLY A 18 -18.29 -12.84 -1.34
C GLY A 18 -18.01 -11.71 -2.35
N PRO A 19 -18.99 -11.37 -3.22
CA PRO A 19 -18.82 -10.34 -4.24
C PRO A 19 -18.80 -8.93 -3.64
N VAL A 20 -18.26 -7.98 -4.40
CA VAL A 20 -18.54 -6.56 -4.27
C VAL A 20 -19.69 -6.20 -5.20
N ILE A 21 -20.74 -5.57 -4.66
CA ILE A 21 -21.85 -5.06 -5.47
C ILE A 21 -21.49 -3.64 -5.89
N VAL A 22 -21.39 -3.40 -7.20
CA VAL A 22 -21.04 -2.11 -7.77
C VAL A 22 -22.31 -1.49 -8.36
N ILE A 23 -22.72 -0.34 -7.85
CA ILE A 23 -23.86 0.45 -8.34
C ILE A 23 -23.31 1.72 -8.99
N SER A 24 -23.13 1.71 -10.31
CA SER A 24 -22.50 2.83 -11.03
C SER A 24 -22.77 2.75 -12.53
N SER A 25 -22.17 3.66 -13.32
CA SER A 25 -22.31 3.70 -14.77
C SER A 25 -21.64 2.50 -15.45
N GLN A 26 -22.23 2.05 -16.58
CA GLN A 26 -21.61 1.10 -17.49
C GLN A 26 -21.28 1.80 -18.82
N LEU A 27 -20.00 1.80 -19.21
CA LEU A 27 -19.53 2.36 -20.47
C LEU A 27 -18.78 1.30 -21.28
N ALA A 28 -19.25 1.08 -22.51
CA ALA A 28 -18.71 0.01 -23.36
C ALA A 28 -17.30 0.34 -23.88
N GLY A 29 -17.07 1.56 -24.35
CA GLY A 29 -15.84 1.99 -25.02
C GLY A 29 -14.94 2.92 -24.18
N SER A 30 -15.22 3.10 -22.88
CA SER A 30 -14.42 3.97 -22.02
C SER A 30 -14.15 3.31 -20.68
N PRO A 31 -12.89 3.29 -20.20
CA PRO A 31 -12.54 2.70 -18.91
C PRO A 31 -12.84 3.68 -17.75
N VAL A 32 -14.11 3.89 -17.46
CA VAL A 32 -14.61 4.78 -16.39
C VAL A 32 -15.83 4.15 -15.70
N GLY A 33 -16.18 4.68 -14.53
CA GLY A 33 -17.36 4.27 -13.77
C GLY A 33 -17.30 2.81 -13.32
N GLY A 34 -18.47 2.19 -13.19
CA GLY A 34 -18.59 0.79 -12.80
C GLY A 34 -17.87 -0.18 -13.73
N SER A 35 -17.74 0.15 -15.04
CA SER A 35 -16.96 -0.65 -15.98
C SER A 35 -15.48 -0.73 -15.60
N LEU A 36 -14.89 0.35 -15.08
CA LEU A 36 -13.52 0.38 -14.59
C LEU A 36 -13.42 -0.28 -13.21
N SER A 37 -14.31 0.08 -12.28
CA SER A 37 -14.33 -0.49 -10.93
C SER A 37 -14.36 -2.01 -10.95
N VAL A 38 -15.21 -2.61 -11.81
CA VAL A 38 -15.27 -4.07 -12.01
C VAL A 38 -13.93 -4.64 -12.48
N ARG A 39 -13.25 -3.99 -13.44
CA ARG A 39 -11.95 -4.47 -13.94
C ARG A 39 -10.88 -4.43 -12.86
N VAL A 40 -10.84 -3.35 -12.06
CA VAL A 40 -9.89 -3.20 -10.93
C VAL A 40 -10.11 -4.28 -9.89
N LEU A 41 -11.35 -4.48 -9.47
CA LEU A 41 -11.71 -5.49 -8.46
C LEU A 41 -11.45 -6.91 -8.96
N HIS A 42 -11.76 -7.23 -10.22
CA HIS A 42 -11.42 -8.53 -10.82
C HIS A 42 -9.90 -8.74 -10.91
N GLY A 43 -9.13 -7.69 -11.26
CA GLY A 43 -7.66 -7.75 -11.24
C GLY A 43 -7.09 -8.04 -9.85
N ALA A 44 -7.82 -7.69 -8.80
CA ALA A 44 -7.51 -8.03 -7.40
C ALA A 44 -8.11 -9.38 -6.94
N GLY A 45 -8.68 -10.18 -7.84
CA GLY A 45 -9.28 -11.48 -7.52
C GLY A 45 -10.63 -11.39 -6.79
N ILE A 46 -11.31 -10.25 -6.86
CA ILE A 46 -12.59 -10.01 -6.17
C ILE A 46 -13.74 -10.17 -7.16
N GLU A 47 -14.68 -11.06 -6.84
CA GLU A 47 -15.93 -11.23 -7.60
C GLU A 47 -16.80 -9.96 -7.49
N THR A 48 -17.50 -9.59 -8.58
CA THR A 48 -18.37 -8.40 -8.60
C THR A 48 -19.73 -8.67 -9.18
N CYS A 49 -20.73 -7.90 -8.71
CA CYS A 49 -22.06 -7.79 -9.32
C CYS A 49 -22.26 -6.33 -9.72
N LEU A 50 -22.35 -6.04 -11.01
CA LEU A 50 -22.60 -4.67 -11.51
C LEU A 50 -24.08 -4.42 -11.69
N ALA A 51 -24.61 -3.39 -11.01
CA ALA A 51 -25.94 -2.81 -11.21
C ALA A 51 -25.77 -1.47 -11.95
N PRO A 52 -25.95 -1.42 -13.29
CA PRO A 52 -25.69 -0.23 -14.07
C PRO A 52 -26.80 0.81 -13.90
N THR A 53 -26.42 2.06 -13.64
CA THR A 53 -27.33 3.22 -13.59
C THR A 53 -27.56 3.82 -14.97
N VAL A 54 -26.55 3.71 -15.83
CA VAL A 54 -26.58 4.06 -17.25
C VAL A 54 -25.84 3.01 -18.06
N SER A 55 -26.22 2.85 -19.33
CA SER A 55 -25.47 2.04 -20.30
C SER A 55 -25.15 2.92 -21.50
N PHE A 56 -23.90 3.38 -21.60
CA PHE A 56 -23.42 4.27 -22.65
C PHE A 56 -22.35 3.62 -23.53
N GLY A 57 -22.28 4.01 -24.77
CA GLY A 57 -21.23 3.57 -25.68
C GLY A 57 -19.87 4.19 -25.35
N ARG A 58 -19.85 5.47 -24.94
CA ARG A 58 -18.63 6.23 -24.57
C ARG A 58 -18.91 7.29 -23.52
N HIS A 59 -17.83 7.81 -22.94
CA HIS A 59 -17.92 8.90 -21.97
C HIS A 59 -18.52 10.18 -22.61
N PRO A 60 -19.49 10.87 -21.96
CA PRO A 60 -20.12 12.08 -22.50
C PRO A 60 -19.13 13.20 -22.83
N GLY A 61 -18.03 13.33 -22.10
CA GLY A 61 -16.96 14.28 -22.38
C GLY A 61 -16.21 14.04 -23.70
N LEU A 62 -16.42 12.90 -24.36
CA LEU A 62 -15.89 12.57 -25.69
C LEU A 62 -16.90 12.79 -26.82
N GLY A 63 -18.06 13.37 -26.52
CA GLY A 63 -19.17 13.62 -27.45
C GLY A 63 -20.44 12.86 -27.06
N ALA A 64 -21.44 12.81 -27.95
CA ALA A 64 -22.71 12.15 -27.68
C ALA A 64 -22.50 10.70 -27.20
N PRO A 65 -22.98 10.31 -26.01
CA PRO A 65 -22.60 9.04 -25.38
C PRO A 65 -23.18 7.82 -26.09
N GLY A 66 -24.35 7.95 -26.72
CA GLY A 66 -25.15 6.82 -27.21
C GLY A 66 -25.64 5.95 -26.04
N GLY A 67 -26.60 5.07 -26.27
CA GLY A 67 -27.20 4.26 -25.21
C GLY A 67 -28.25 5.03 -24.41
N ALA A 68 -28.44 4.65 -23.13
CA ALA A 68 -29.51 5.22 -22.30
C ALA A 68 -29.17 5.31 -20.82
N VAL A 69 -29.81 6.24 -20.11
CA VAL A 69 -29.99 6.20 -18.67
C VAL A 69 -31.00 5.12 -18.35
N MET A 70 -30.75 4.25 -17.39
CA MET A 70 -31.72 3.25 -16.95
C MET A 70 -32.90 3.95 -16.28
N ASP A 71 -34.12 3.60 -16.70
CA ASP A 71 -35.34 4.10 -16.09
C ASP A 71 -35.41 3.71 -14.58
N ASP A 72 -35.98 4.58 -13.75
CA ASP A 72 -36.00 4.40 -12.29
C ASP A 72 -36.71 3.11 -11.87
N ALA A 73 -37.82 2.73 -12.54
CA ALA A 73 -38.56 1.52 -12.26
C ALA A 73 -37.79 0.26 -12.71
N ALA A 74 -37.16 0.32 -13.88
CA ALA A 74 -36.30 -0.74 -14.39
C ALA A 74 -35.08 -0.94 -13.48
N PHE A 75 -34.47 0.14 -12.99
CA PHE A 75 -33.35 0.07 -12.06
C PHE A 75 -33.76 -0.52 -10.69
N ALA A 76 -34.89 -0.10 -10.12
CA ALA A 76 -35.43 -0.69 -8.89
C ALA A 76 -35.71 -2.20 -9.07
N SER A 77 -36.33 -2.59 -10.18
CA SER A 77 -36.60 -4.00 -10.50
C SER A 77 -35.31 -4.82 -10.65
N LEU A 78 -34.24 -4.25 -11.24
CA LEU A 78 -32.93 -4.89 -11.33
C LEU A 78 -32.35 -5.13 -9.93
N LEU A 79 -32.40 -4.14 -9.03
CA LEU A 79 -31.91 -4.29 -7.65
C LEU A 79 -32.73 -5.30 -6.85
N ASP A 80 -34.05 -5.38 -7.08
CA ASP A 80 -34.93 -6.39 -6.45
C ASP A 80 -34.57 -7.80 -6.93
N ALA A 81 -34.33 -7.97 -8.23
CA ALA A 81 -33.86 -9.24 -8.77
C ALA A 81 -32.48 -9.62 -8.20
N LEU A 82 -31.57 -8.66 -8.04
CA LEU A 82 -30.26 -8.89 -7.42
C LEU A 82 -30.39 -9.33 -5.95
N LYS A 83 -31.32 -8.76 -5.17
CA LYS A 83 -31.63 -9.25 -3.81
C LYS A 83 -32.02 -10.71 -3.81
N ALA A 84 -32.82 -11.15 -4.77
CA ALA A 84 -33.28 -12.54 -4.86
C ALA A 84 -32.18 -13.56 -5.15
N THR A 85 -31.02 -13.12 -5.68
CA THR A 85 -29.85 -14.00 -5.91
C THR A 85 -29.12 -14.41 -4.63
N GLY A 86 -29.41 -13.79 -3.49
CA GLY A 86 -28.64 -13.94 -2.26
C GLY A 86 -27.27 -13.21 -2.29
N ALA A 87 -27.02 -12.35 -3.27
CA ALA A 87 -25.80 -11.57 -3.33
C ALA A 87 -25.61 -10.64 -2.12
N PRO A 88 -26.64 -9.92 -1.62
CA PRO A 88 -26.49 -9.07 -0.43
C PRO A 88 -26.02 -9.81 0.81
N GLN A 89 -26.49 -11.06 1.03
CA GLN A 89 -26.13 -11.89 2.19
C GLN A 89 -24.63 -12.23 2.19
N ARG A 90 -24.01 -12.35 1.01
CA ARG A 90 -22.61 -12.73 0.85
C ARG A 90 -21.70 -11.56 0.52
N ALA A 91 -22.27 -10.38 0.22
CA ALA A 91 -21.49 -9.22 -0.21
C ALA A 91 -20.46 -8.80 0.85
N ARG A 92 -19.23 -8.61 0.42
CA ARG A 92 -18.18 -8.02 1.26
C ARG A 92 -18.32 -6.50 1.34
N ALA A 93 -18.73 -5.87 0.21
CA ALA A 93 -18.94 -4.43 0.14
C ALA A 93 -19.99 -4.08 -0.92
N ILE A 94 -20.53 -2.87 -0.80
CA ILE A 94 -21.31 -2.17 -1.82
C ILE A 94 -20.52 -0.91 -2.17
N LEU A 95 -20.13 -0.77 -3.44
CA LEU A 95 -19.50 0.44 -3.98
C LEU A 95 -20.54 1.18 -4.82
N THR A 96 -20.90 2.39 -4.41
CA THR A 96 -21.74 3.27 -5.23
C THR A 96 -20.87 4.30 -5.94
N GLY A 97 -21.22 4.61 -7.18
CA GLY A 97 -20.56 5.65 -7.97
C GLY A 97 -21.59 6.57 -8.64
N TYR A 98 -21.55 6.68 -9.98
CA TYR A 98 -22.43 7.56 -10.74
C TYR A 98 -23.91 7.15 -10.63
N ILE A 99 -24.76 8.08 -10.15
CA ILE A 99 -26.22 7.93 -9.99
C ILE A 99 -26.91 9.01 -10.84
N ALA A 100 -27.72 8.62 -11.82
CA ALA A 100 -28.21 9.55 -12.85
C ALA A 100 -29.51 10.27 -12.47
N SER A 101 -30.27 9.77 -11.49
CA SER A 101 -31.59 10.33 -11.12
C SER A 101 -31.89 10.21 -9.63
N PRO A 102 -32.83 11.04 -9.11
CA PRO A 102 -33.30 10.90 -7.72
C PRO A 102 -33.98 9.55 -7.44
N GLY A 103 -34.66 8.94 -8.42
CA GLY A 103 -35.28 7.63 -8.26
C GLY A 103 -34.25 6.53 -8.11
N GLN A 104 -33.17 6.57 -8.90
CA GLN A 104 -32.05 5.65 -8.75
C GLN A 104 -31.36 5.80 -7.39
N ALA A 105 -31.17 7.04 -6.89
CA ALA A 105 -30.57 7.27 -5.57
C ALA A 105 -31.41 6.63 -4.45
N ARG A 106 -32.73 6.81 -4.47
CA ARG A 106 -33.65 6.18 -3.50
C ARG A 106 -33.62 4.66 -3.60
N ALA A 107 -33.69 4.10 -4.80
CA ALA A 107 -33.65 2.65 -5.01
C ALA A 107 -32.33 2.04 -4.52
N ALA A 108 -31.20 2.68 -4.76
CA ALA A 108 -29.89 2.27 -4.26
C ALA A 108 -29.83 2.34 -2.72
N ALA A 109 -30.36 3.41 -2.11
CA ALA A 109 -30.42 3.56 -0.67
C ALA A 109 -31.28 2.46 -0.01
N ASP A 110 -32.43 2.13 -0.60
CA ASP A 110 -33.30 1.04 -0.11
C ASP A 110 -32.62 -0.32 -0.26
N PHE A 111 -31.87 -0.52 -1.35
CA PHE A 111 -31.06 -1.71 -1.54
C PHE A 111 -29.96 -1.83 -0.46
N ILE A 112 -29.24 -0.75 -0.16
CA ILE A 112 -28.21 -0.72 0.89
C ILE A 112 -28.82 -1.04 2.26
N ARG A 113 -29.96 -0.43 2.60
CA ARG A 113 -30.67 -0.71 3.87
C ARG A 113 -31.09 -2.17 3.96
N ALA A 114 -31.64 -2.73 2.88
CA ALA A 114 -32.02 -4.14 2.81
C ALA A 114 -30.80 -5.08 2.91
N ALA A 115 -29.69 -4.73 2.27
CA ALA A 115 -28.45 -5.50 2.36
C ALA A 115 -27.92 -5.52 3.79
N ARG A 116 -27.88 -4.37 4.47
CA ARG A 116 -27.46 -4.29 5.89
C ARG A 116 -28.38 -5.05 6.85
N ALA A 117 -29.67 -5.13 6.55
CA ALA A 117 -30.61 -5.89 7.37
C ALA A 117 -30.29 -7.40 7.36
N VAL A 118 -29.76 -7.93 6.26
CA VAL A 118 -29.41 -9.36 6.12
C VAL A 118 -27.91 -9.65 6.28
N ASN A 119 -27.09 -8.62 6.17
CA ASN A 119 -25.63 -8.67 6.32
C ASN A 119 -25.14 -7.38 7.01
N PRO A 120 -25.21 -7.28 8.35
CA PRO A 120 -24.83 -6.09 9.10
C PRO A 120 -23.36 -5.69 8.93
N GLY A 121 -22.49 -6.61 8.51
CA GLY A 121 -21.07 -6.39 8.30
C GLY A 121 -20.70 -5.91 6.88
N VAL A 122 -21.69 -5.72 5.98
CA VAL A 122 -21.40 -5.25 4.63
C VAL A 122 -20.85 -3.84 4.66
N LEU A 123 -19.66 -3.64 4.07
CA LEU A 123 -19.03 -2.34 3.94
C LEU A 123 -19.72 -1.53 2.83
N VAL A 124 -20.09 -0.28 3.11
CA VAL A 124 -20.66 0.64 2.11
C VAL A 124 -19.67 1.76 1.84
N MET A 125 -19.15 1.76 0.62
CA MET A 125 -18.27 2.82 0.10
C MET A 125 -19.02 3.64 -0.93
N ALA A 126 -19.13 4.94 -0.69
CA ALA A 126 -19.74 5.86 -1.66
C ALA A 126 -18.66 6.73 -2.31
N ASP A 127 -18.52 6.55 -3.61
CA ASP A 127 -17.77 7.44 -4.49
C ASP A 127 -18.75 8.46 -5.08
N PRO A 128 -18.85 9.68 -4.52
CA PRO A 128 -19.88 10.62 -4.89
C PRO A 128 -19.51 11.33 -6.19
N ILE A 129 -19.61 10.65 -7.31
CA ILE A 129 -19.29 11.20 -8.64
C ILE A 129 -20.28 12.32 -8.99
N LEU A 130 -20.05 13.49 -8.38
CA LEU A 130 -20.89 14.69 -8.57
C LEU A 130 -20.34 15.57 -9.69
N GLY A 131 -19.02 15.77 -9.71
CA GLY A 131 -18.42 16.72 -10.62
C GLY A 131 -16.95 17.02 -10.37
N ASP A 132 -16.44 18.04 -11.07
CA ASP A 132 -15.06 18.51 -10.95
C ASP A 132 -15.04 20.02 -11.23
N GLY A 133 -14.26 20.78 -10.46
CA GLY A 133 -14.17 22.22 -10.60
C GLY A 133 -13.56 22.93 -9.39
N ALA A 134 -13.83 24.21 -9.28
CA ALA A 134 -13.38 24.99 -8.12
C ALA A 134 -14.10 24.53 -6.84
N PRO A 135 -13.37 24.38 -5.71
CA PRO A 135 -13.96 23.89 -4.46
C PRO A 135 -14.70 25.03 -3.71
N ASP A 136 -15.63 25.69 -4.41
CA ASP A 136 -16.39 26.85 -3.93
C ASP A 136 -17.79 26.51 -3.42
N GLY A 137 -18.19 25.24 -3.48
CA GLY A 137 -19.50 24.75 -3.04
C GLY A 137 -20.63 25.03 -4.02
N ARG A 138 -20.32 25.44 -5.27
CA ARG A 138 -21.31 25.82 -6.30
C ARG A 138 -21.55 24.70 -7.30
N ASP A 139 -22.65 24.84 -8.08
CA ASP A 139 -23.05 23.87 -9.11
C ASP A 139 -22.17 23.89 -10.38
N ALA A 140 -21.33 24.92 -10.55
CA ALA A 140 -20.42 25.00 -11.69
C ALA A 140 -19.41 23.85 -11.64
N GLY A 141 -19.49 22.91 -12.54
CA GLY A 141 -18.67 21.67 -12.53
C GLY A 141 -19.45 20.39 -12.26
N LEU A 142 -20.74 20.47 -11.91
CA LEU A 142 -21.55 19.25 -11.76
C LEU A 142 -21.65 18.47 -13.08
N TYR A 143 -21.44 17.18 -13.00
CA TYR A 143 -21.72 16.21 -14.07
C TYR A 143 -23.16 15.76 -14.06
N LEU A 144 -23.80 15.81 -12.88
CA LEU A 144 -25.17 15.42 -12.61
C LEU A 144 -26.12 16.61 -12.71
N ARG A 145 -27.38 16.31 -12.97
CA ARG A 145 -28.44 17.29 -12.66
C ARG A 145 -28.45 17.54 -11.15
N ARG A 146 -28.76 18.78 -10.77
CA ARG A 146 -28.74 19.21 -9.37
C ARG A 146 -29.65 18.37 -8.46
N ASP A 147 -30.82 17.95 -8.99
CA ASP A 147 -31.76 17.10 -8.24
C ASP A 147 -31.18 15.69 -7.97
N ALA A 148 -30.46 15.11 -8.93
CA ALA A 148 -29.79 13.83 -8.77
C ALA A 148 -28.60 13.94 -7.79
N ALA A 149 -27.79 15.01 -7.91
CA ALA A 149 -26.68 15.29 -6.99
C ALA A 149 -27.17 15.45 -5.54
N ARG A 150 -28.29 16.20 -5.34
CA ARG A 150 -28.91 16.35 -4.03
C ARG A 150 -29.43 15.03 -3.48
N ALA A 151 -30.10 14.22 -4.30
CA ALA A 151 -30.60 12.92 -3.87
C ALA A 151 -29.46 11.98 -3.49
N LEU A 152 -28.33 11.99 -4.20
CA LEU A 152 -27.14 11.22 -3.82
C LEU A 152 -26.62 11.68 -2.44
N ALA A 153 -26.52 12.99 -2.21
CA ALA A 153 -26.06 13.55 -0.93
C ALA A 153 -27.00 13.21 0.24
N GLU A 154 -28.31 13.23 0.01
CA GLU A 154 -29.32 13.04 1.06
C GLU A 154 -29.64 11.56 1.33
N GLU A 155 -29.57 10.70 0.31
CA GLU A 155 -29.99 9.29 0.39
C GLU A 155 -28.81 8.30 0.54
N ILE A 156 -27.67 8.54 -0.15
CA ILE A 156 -26.56 7.58 -0.22
C ILE A 156 -25.46 7.91 0.78
N VAL A 157 -24.98 9.18 0.79
CA VAL A 157 -23.86 9.59 1.64
C VAL A 157 -24.10 9.27 3.14
N PRO A 158 -25.29 9.48 3.71
CA PRO A 158 -25.53 9.12 5.12
C PRO A 158 -25.51 7.62 5.43
N LEU A 159 -25.57 6.78 4.41
CA LEU A 159 -25.48 5.32 4.53
C LEU A 159 -24.05 4.79 4.36
N ALA A 160 -23.12 5.62 3.92
CA ALA A 160 -21.76 5.19 3.67
C ALA A 160 -20.95 5.02 4.97
N ASP A 161 -20.17 3.97 5.05
CA ASP A 161 -19.13 3.80 6.07
C ASP A 161 -17.89 4.62 5.71
N ILE A 162 -17.66 4.81 4.41
CA ILE A 162 -16.60 5.64 3.85
C ILE A 162 -17.04 6.33 2.57
N ILE A 163 -16.58 7.56 2.37
CA ILE A 163 -16.76 8.34 1.13
C ILE A 163 -15.42 8.66 0.47
N THR A 164 -15.42 8.82 -0.88
CA THR A 164 -14.20 9.12 -1.65
C THR A 164 -14.31 10.39 -2.50
N PRO A 165 -14.77 11.52 -1.95
CA PRO A 165 -14.96 12.74 -2.72
C PRO A 165 -13.63 13.35 -3.16
N ASN A 166 -13.60 14.00 -4.33
CA ASN A 166 -12.61 15.02 -4.60
C ASN A 166 -12.94 16.31 -3.81
N LEU A 167 -12.01 17.28 -3.82
CA LEU A 167 -12.21 18.52 -3.04
C LEU A 167 -13.41 19.35 -3.50
N TYR A 168 -13.72 19.34 -4.82
CA TYR A 168 -14.93 19.98 -5.36
C TYR A 168 -16.20 19.32 -4.81
N GLU A 169 -16.28 18.02 -4.90
CA GLU A 169 -17.41 17.21 -4.43
C GLU A 169 -17.62 17.38 -2.92
N LEU A 170 -16.53 17.35 -2.15
CA LEU A 170 -16.58 17.60 -0.71
C LEU A 170 -17.11 19.01 -0.38
N SER A 171 -16.67 20.03 -1.14
CA SER A 171 -17.14 21.40 -0.97
C SER A 171 -18.62 21.54 -1.30
N TRP A 172 -19.07 20.86 -2.36
CA TRP A 172 -20.47 20.83 -2.76
C TRP A 172 -21.34 20.13 -1.72
N LEU A 173 -20.93 18.95 -1.25
CA LEU A 173 -21.61 18.20 -0.18
C LEU A 173 -21.70 19.00 1.13
N ALA A 174 -20.65 19.74 1.47
CA ALA A 174 -20.61 20.61 2.64
C ALA A 174 -21.37 21.93 2.47
N GLY A 175 -21.79 22.28 1.25
CA GLY A 175 -22.49 23.53 0.92
C GLY A 175 -21.66 24.80 1.15
N ARG A 176 -20.33 24.69 1.15
CA ARG A 176 -19.39 25.80 1.40
C ARG A 176 -18.05 25.59 0.72
N ALA A 177 -17.33 26.68 0.47
CA ALA A 177 -15.96 26.62 -0.02
C ALA A 177 -15.03 25.95 0.99
N ILE A 178 -14.12 25.13 0.49
CA ILE A 178 -13.07 24.47 1.26
C ILE A 178 -11.72 24.80 0.63
N THR A 179 -10.88 25.53 1.39
CA THR A 179 -9.58 26.02 0.91
C THR A 179 -8.40 25.57 1.76
N SER A 180 -8.66 24.82 2.85
CA SER A 180 -7.61 24.31 3.73
C SER A 180 -7.83 22.82 4.03
N ARG A 181 -6.77 22.17 4.51
CA ARG A 181 -6.78 20.75 4.92
C ARG A 181 -7.72 20.54 6.11
N GLU A 182 -7.63 21.40 7.09
CA GLU A 182 -8.46 21.37 8.30
C GLU A 182 -9.94 21.55 7.95
N GLY A 183 -10.23 22.45 7.00
CA GLY A 183 -11.57 22.65 6.47
C GLY A 183 -12.12 21.42 5.75
N ALA A 184 -11.26 20.71 5.00
CA ALA A 184 -11.60 19.47 4.31
C ALA A 184 -11.81 18.33 5.31
N GLU A 185 -10.95 18.17 6.30
CA GLU A 185 -11.11 17.17 7.37
C GLU A 185 -12.42 17.38 8.13
N ALA A 186 -12.68 18.61 8.58
CA ALA A 186 -13.91 18.92 9.32
C ALA A 186 -15.19 18.67 8.50
N ALA A 187 -15.17 18.98 7.20
CA ALA A 187 -16.27 18.72 6.30
C ALA A 187 -16.51 17.23 6.10
N ALA A 188 -15.46 16.48 5.84
CA ALA A 188 -15.55 15.03 5.61
C ALA A 188 -16.04 14.27 6.86
N ARG A 189 -15.54 14.62 8.05
CA ARG A 189 -15.98 14.03 9.33
C ARG A 189 -17.45 14.31 9.66
N ALA A 190 -18.00 15.41 9.14
CA ALA A 190 -19.42 15.73 9.32
C ALA A 190 -20.32 14.87 8.41
N LEU A 191 -19.80 14.31 7.32
CA LEU A 191 -20.56 13.58 6.31
C LEU A 191 -20.52 12.06 6.52
N ALA A 192 -19.37 11.51 6.91
CA ALA A 192 -19.21 10.06 7.03
C ALA A 192 -18.20 9.69 8.14
N PRO A 193 -18.24 8.43 8.65
CA PRO A 193 -17.29 7.95 9.66
C PRO A 193 -15.83 7.95 9.18
N ALA A 194 -15.60 7.65 7.89
CA ALA A 194 -14.31 7.68 7.24
C ALA A 194 -14.39 8.38 5.87
N ALA A 195 -13.28 8.90 5.39
CA ALA A 195 -13.21 9.50 4.05
C ALA A 195 -11.80 9.42 3.45
N LEU A 196 -11.73 9.25 2.14
CA LEU A 196 -10.52 9.44 1.34
C LEU A 196 -10.77 10.65 0.42
N VAL A 197 -10.34 11.83 0.84
CA VAL A 197 -10.55 13.05 0.06
C VAL A 197 -9.41 13.20 -0.94
N THR A 198 -9.70 13.17 -2.22
CA THR A 198 -8.72 13.40 -3.29
C THR A 198 -8.66 14.86 -3.69
N SER A 199 -7.58 15.27 -4.37
CA SER A 199 -7.33 16.67 -4.75
C SER A 199 -7.36 17.64 -3.58
N ALA A 200 -7.02 17.18 -2.36
CA ALA A 200 -6.89 18.01 -1.18
C ALA A 200 -5.79 19.07 -1.37
N PRO A 201 -5.83 20.19 -0.63
CA PRO A 201 -4.80 21.21 -0.74
C PRO A 201 -3.40 20.63 -0.52
N ALA A 202 -2.52 20.86 -1.50
CA ALA A 202 -1.15 20.37 -1.55
C ALA A 202 -0.21 21.50 -1.95
N ARG A 203 1.10 21.24 -1.88
CA ARG A 203 2.11 22.17 -2.42
C ARG A 203 2.20 22.06 -3.94
N ASP A 204 2.90 23.03 -4.54
CA ASP A 204 3.10 23.08 -5.98
C ASP A 204 3.74 21.78 -6.51
N GLY A 205 3.22 21.27 -7.62
CA GLY A 205 3.69 20.04 -8.26
C GLY A 205 3.28 18.75 -7.56
N ALA A 206 2.38 18.81 -6.58
CA ALA A 206 1.85 17.65 -5.89
C ALA A 206 0.33 17.56 -5.96
N ILE A 207 -0.18 16.33 -5.88
CA ILE A 207 -1.60 16.03 -5.63
C ILE A 207 -1.74 15.59 -4.18
N GLY A 208 -2.57 16.30 -3.42
CA GLY A 208 -2.88 16.01 -2.03
C GLY A 208 -4.06 15.07 -1.87
N MET A 209 -4.04 14.31 -0.79
CA MET A 209 -5.13 13.46 -0.35
C MET A 209 -5.25 13.51 1.17
N LEU A 210 -6.45 13.34 1.70
CA LEU A 210 -6.68 13.11 3.13
C LEU A 210 -7.26 11.72 3.31
N ALA A 211 -6.60 10.89 4.12
CA ALA A 211 -7.14 9.65 4.63
C ALA A 211 -7.66 9.91 6.05
N ILE A 212 -8.97 9.87 6.22
CA ILE A 212 -9.66 10.23 7.45
C ILE A 212 -10.30 8.98 8.02
N GLU A 213 -9.89 8.62 9.23
CA GLU A 213 -10.41 7.50 10.01
C GLU A 213 -10.93 8.00 11.37
N PRO A 214 -11.73 7.22 12.11
CA PRO A 214 -12.14 7.61 13.46
C PRO A 214 -10.92 7.89 14.35
N GLY A 215 -10.76 9.15 14.78
CA GLY A 215 -9.67 9.58 15.64
C GLY A 215 -8.34 9.91 14.94
N ASP A 216 -8.22 9.70 13.63
CA ASP A 216 -7.00 9.97 12.86
C ASP A 216 -7.29 10.66 11.52
N CYS A 217 -6.33 11.47 11.04
CA CYS A 217 -6.34 12.05 9.71
C CYS A 217 -4.92 12.14 9.20
N VAL A 218 -4.65 11.51 8.06
CA VAL A 218 -3.33 11.52 7.44
C VAL A 218 -3.40 12.27 6.12
N HIS A 219 -2.56 13.30 5.98
CA HIS A 219 -2.37 14.00 4.72
C HIS A 219 -1.29 13.29 3.90
N LEU A 220 -1.62 12.89 2.69
CA LEU A 220 -0.75 12.24 1.73
C LEU A 220 -0.54 13.17 0.54
N GLU A 221 0.69 13.26 0.04
CA GLU A 221 0.99 13.95 -1.22
C GLU A 221 1.80 13.03 -2.14
N THR A 222 1.48 13.06 -3.43
CA THR A 222 2.21 12.36 -4.48
C THR A 222 2.57 13.36 -5.58
N PRO A 223 3.68 13.18 -6.33
CA PRO A 223 3.96 14.01 -7.48
C PRO A 223 2.77 14.05 -8.44
N ASP A 224 2.47 15.24 -8.99
CA ASP A 224 1.48 15.36 -10.05
C ASP A 224 2.00 14.64 -11.31
N ALA A 225 1.38 13.52 -11.64
CA ALA A 225 1.73 12.72 -12.82
C ALA A 225 1.23 13.34 -14.15
N ALA A 226 0.42 14.41 -14.07
CA ALA A 226 -0.09 15.15 -15.23
C ALA A 226 0.12 16.67 -15.06
N PRO A 227 1.36 17.16 -14.81
CA PRO A 227 1.62 18.54 -14.48
C PRO A 227 1.15 19.48 -15.58
N GLY A 228 0.26 20.43 -15.22
CA GLY A 228 -0.30 21.43 -16.15
C GLY A 228 -1.33 20.87 -17.14
N GLY A 229 -1.70 19.59 -17.03
CA GLY A 229 -2.70 18.91 -17.84
C GLY A 229 -3.95 18.53 -17.06
N ARG A 230 -5.06 18.28 -17.79
CA ARG A 230 -6.24 17.66 -17.20
C ARG A 230 -6.01 16.15 -17.07
N ALA A 231 -6.19 15.60 -15.89
CA ALA A 231 -6.13 14.15 -15.69
C ALA A 231 -7.16 13.41 -16.60
N PRO A 232 -6.82 12.24 -17.14
CA PRO A 232 -7.76 11.41 -17.89
C PRO A 232 -9.00 11.06 -17.07
N ASN A 233 -10.12 10.87 -17.75
CA ASN A 233 -11.36 10.44 -17.10
C ASN A 233 -11.20 9.05 -16.48
N GLY A 234 -11.77 8.83 -15.30
CA GLY A 234 -11.74 7.54 -14.59
C GLY A 234 -10.68 7.43 -13.50
N THR A 235 -9.87 8.47 -13.26
CA THR A 235 -8.87 8.44 -12.16
C THR A 235 -9.52 8.28 -10.79
N GLY A 236 -10.69 8.90 -10.53
CA GLY A 236 -11.49 8.72 -9.31
C GLY A 236 -11.99 7.28 -9.18
N ASP A 237 -12.61 6.72 -10.22
CA ASP A 237 -13.08 5.32 -10.22
C ASP A 237 -11.94 4.32 -9.97
N LEU A 238 -10.76 4.56 -10.61
CA LEU A 238 -9.56 3.75 -10.41
C LEU A 238 -9.09 3.84 -8.95
N PHE A 239 -9.06 5.05 -8.38
CA PHE A 239 -8.66 5.28 -6.99
C PHE A 239 -9.62 4.58 -6.03
N ALA A 240 -10.93 4.83 -6.13
CA ALA A 240 -11.95 4.27 -5.24
C ALA A 240 -11.95 2.73 -5.27
N ALA A 241 -11.95 2.12 -6.45
CA ALA A 241 -11.92 0.67 -6.59
C ALA A 241 -10.61 0.04 -6.07
N SER A 242 -9.45 0.71 -6.29
CA SER A 242 -8.17 0.24 -5.78
C SER A 242 -8.07 0.35 -4.26
N ALA A 243 -8.60 1.43 -3.67
CA ALA A 243 -8.66 1.59 -2.22
C ALA A 243 -9.58 0.54 -1.58
N LEU A 244 -10.73 0.27 -2.19
CA LEU A 244 -11.64 -0.78 -1.71
C LEU A 244 -10.97 -2.15 -1.77
N ALA A 245 -10.28 -2.48 -2.87
CA ALA A 245 -9.58 -3.75 -3.01
C ALA A 245 -8.50 -3.94 -1.92
N ALA A 246 -7.71 -2.90 -1.65
CA ALA A 246 -6.69 -2.93 -0.61
C ALA A 246 -7.29 -3.09 0.80
N GLN A 247 -8.36 -2.37 1.10
CA GLN A 247 -9.08 -2.47 2.37
C GLN A 247 -9.67 -3.88 2.58
N LEU A 248 -10.26 -4.47 1.54
CA LEU A 248 -10.78 -5.84 1.58
C LEU A 248 -9.67 -6.89 1.72
N ALA A 249 -8.42 -6.55 1.39
CA ALA A 249 -7.23 -7.36 1.67
C ALA A 249 -6.66 -7.13 3.09
N GLY A 250 -7.28 -6.26 3.91
CA GLY A 250 -6.93 -6.02 5.31
C GLY A 250 -6.09 -4.76 5.57
N ALA A 251 -5.89 -3.89 4.58
CA ALA A 251 -5.20 -2.62 4.77
C ALA A 251 -6.04 -1.63 5.60
N SER A 252 -5.39 -0.73 6.35
CA SER A 252 -6.05 0.48 6.89
C SER A 252 -6.52 1.39 5.75
N TRP A 253 -7.44 2.33 6.01
CA TRP A 253 -7.83 3.28 4.96
C TRP A 253 -6.68 4.18 4.51
N THR A 254 -5.77 4.49 5.42
CA THR A 254 -4.53 5.22 5.10
C THR A 254 -3.65 4.44 4.13
N ASP A 255 -3.44 3.14 4.36
CA ASP A 255 -2.64 2.30 3.47
C ASP A 255 -3.38 1.97 2.17
N ALA A 256 -4.70 1.83 2.23
CA ALA A 256 -5.55 1.70 1.05
C ALA A 256 -5.47 2.94 0.15
N ALA A 257 -5.45 4.16 0.73
CA ALA A 257 -5.23 5.41 -0.02
C ALA A 257 -3.85 5.45 -0.68
N ARG A 258 -2.79 5.02 0.04
CA ARG A 258 -1.43 4.91 -0.53
C ARG A 258 -1.40 3.93 -1.71
N ALA A 259 -1.95 2.74 -1.53
CA ALA A 259 -2.00 1.73 -2.59
C ALA A 259 -2.78 2.23 -3.81
N ALA A 260 -3.93 2.87 -3.59
CA ALA A 260 -4.76 3.45 -4.65
C ALA A 260 -4.04 4.58 -5.40
N ALA A 261 -3.39 5.51 -4.67
CA ALA A 261 -2.60 6.58 -5.28
C ALA A 261 -1.43 6.05 -6.10
N GLY A 262 -0.74 5.03 -5.59
CA GLY A 262 0.31 4.33 -6.33
C GLY A 262 -0.21 3.69 -7.62
N ARG A 263 -1.40 3.07 -7.58
CA ARG A 263 -2.05 2.50 -8.76
C ARG A 263 -2.42 3.58 -9.78
N VAL A 264 -3.01 4.68 -9.35
CA VAL A 264 -3.34 5.81 -10.22
C VAL A 264 -2.08 6.37 -10.88
N SER A 265 -1.03 6.63 -10.11
CA SER A 265 0.25 7.15 -10.63
C SER A 265 0.88 6.18 -11.64
N HIS A 266 0.83 4.87 -11.38
CA HIS A 266 1.33 3.85 -12.29
C HIS A 266 0.57 3.83 -13.61
N VAL A 267 -0.76 3.82 -13.58
CA VAL A 267 -1.60 3.84 -14.79
C VAL A 267 -1.40 5.13 -15.58
N LEU A 268 -1.31 6.28 -14.90
CA LEU A 268 -1.05 7.57 -15.55
C LEU A 268 0.31 7.59 -16.27
N ALA A 269 1.35 7.00 -15.67
CA ALA A 269 2.68 6.90 -16.31
C ALA A 269 2.68 6.05 -17.58
N HIS A 270 1.71 5.14 -17.76
CA HIS A 270 1.53 4.32 -18.96
C HIS A 270 0.46 4.89 -19.91
N THR A 271 -0.21 5.96 -19.52
CA THR A 271 -1.22 6.63 -20.37
C THR A 271 -0.52 7.67 -21.23
N PRO A 272 -0.69 7.64 -22.58
CA PRO A 272 -0.06 8.62 -23.44
C PRO A 272 -0.46 10.05 -23.06
N ALA A 273 0.50 10.97 -23.11
CA ALA A 273 0.26 12.37 -22.79
C ALA A 273 -0.83 12.98 -23.69
N GLY A 274 -1.81 13.62 -23.08
CA GLY A 274 -2.95 14.21 -23.79
C GLY A 274 -4.14 13.27 -24.03
N ASP A 275 -4.01 11.97 -23.73
CA ASP A 275 -5.13 11.05 -23.78
C ASP A 275 -6.18 11.36 -22.70
N ARG A 276 -7.45 11.32 -23.11
CA ARG A 276 -8.59 11.55 -22.20
C ARG A 276 -9.11 10.28 -21.54
N ALA A 277 -8.56 9.13 -21.88
CA ALA A 277 -8.89 7.82 -21.31
C ALA A 277 -7.64 7.16 -20.74
N LEU A 278 -7.78 6.51 -19.59
CA LEU A 278 -6.70 5.76 -18.94
C LEU A 278 -6.26 4.55 -19.77
N ALA A 279 -4.97 4.27 -19.82
CA ALA A 279 -4.41 3.05 -20.41
C ALA A 279 -4.61 1.85 -19.46
N ILE A 280 -5.81 1.31 -19.44
CA ILE A 280 -6.18 0.17 -18.59
C ILE A 280 -5.92 -1.14 -19.33
N SER A 281 -4.92 -1.87 -18.89
CA SER A 281 -4.58 -3.23 -19.33
C SER A 281 -4.46 -4.16 -18.12
N ARG A 282 -4.38 -5.46 -18.38
CA ARG A 282 -4.05 -6.43 -17.35
C ARG A 282 -2.71 -6.10 -16.68
N GLU A 283 -1.71 -5.77 -17.49
CA GLU A 283 -0.37 -5.41 -17.03
C GLU A 283 -0.40 -4.19 -16.08
N THR A 284 -1.12 -3.10 -16.44
CA THR A 284 -1.22 -1.90 -15.59
C THR A 284 -2.03 -2.12 -14.32
N LEU A 285 -2.96 -3.08 -14.30
CA LEU A 285 -3.76 -3.40 -13.11
C LEU A 285 -3.08 -4.42 -12.18
N GLU A 286 -2.33 -5.39 -12.70
CA GLU A 286 -1.65 -6.43 -11.91
C GLU A 286 -0.24 -6.02 -11.49
N ALA A 287 0.40 -5.06 -12.16
CA ALA A 287 1.73 -4.58 -11.80
C ALA A 287 1.77 -4.06 -10.35
N PRO A 288 2.87 -4.27 -9.61
CA PRO A 288 3.05 -3.67 -8.30
C PRO A 288 2.93 -2.14 -8.38
N ALA A 289 1.92 -1.58 -7.73
CA ALA A 289 1.70 -0.14 -7.69
C ALA A 289 2.39 0.42 -6.44
N VAL A 290 3.47 1.16 -6.64
CA VAL A 290 4.23 1.76 -5.55
C VAL A 290 3.77 3.20 -5.34
N PHE A 291 3.27 3.52 -4.15
CA PHE A 291 3.04 4.90 -3.75
C PHE A 291 4.39 5.64 -3.70
N ARG A 292 4.50 6.72 -4.47
CA ARG A 292 5.66 7.61 -4.43
C ARG A 292 5.27 8.85 -3.61
N PRO A 293 5.61 8.91 -2.32
CA PRO A 293 5.36 10.13 -1.56
C PRO A 293 6.22 11.26 -2.12
N MET A 294 5.64 12.47 -2.16
CA MET A 294 6.49 13.66 -2.27
C MET A 294 7.43 13.69 -1.06
N PRO A 295 8.71 14.01 -1.24
CA PRO A 295 9.61 14.19 -0.10
C PRO A 295 8.95 15.14 0.91
N PHE A 296 8.79 14.70 2.17
CA PHE A 296 8.32 15.50 3.31
C PHE A 296 6.82 15.88 3.38
N THR A 297 5.91 14.94 3.20
CA THR A 297 4.48 15.27 3.25
C THR A 297 3.56 14.24 3.89
N HIS A 298 3.63 14.11 5.17
CA HIS A 298 2.55 13.55 5.96
C HIS A 298 2.37 14.39 7.22
N ALA A 299 1.49 15.39 7.19
CA ALA A 299 1.05 16.03 8.42
C ALA A 299 -0.16 15.27 8.95
N ARG A 300 -0.04 14.64 10.10
CA ARG A 300 -1.20 14.21 10.88
C ARG A 300 -1.84 15.45 11.49
N THR A 301 -3.09 15.71 11.14
CA THR A 301 -3.92 16.72 11.81
C THR A 301 -4.72 15.98 12.88
N GLY A 302 -4.35 16.18 14.12
CA GLY A 302 -4.98 15.56 15.30
C GLY A 302 -3.93 15.28 16.37
N ARG A 303 -4.24 15.50 17.63
CA ARG A 303 -3.42 15.38 18.86
C ARG A 303 -1.93 15.20 18.57
N ALA A 304 -1.08 16.18 18.87
CA ALA A 304 0.35 16.31 18.51
C ALA A 304 0.99 14.98 18.01
N ALA A 305 1.00 14.78 16.69
CA ALA A 305 1.56 13.57 16.10
C ALA A 305 3.03 13.49 16.48
N ARG A 306 3.44 12.37 17.05
CA ARG A 306 4.85 12.07 17.26
C ARG A 306 5.40 11.41 16.00
N PRO A 307 6.68 11.64 15.65
CA PRO A 307 7.34 10.91 14.57
C PRO A 307 7.17 9.41 14.78
N ALA A 308 6.87 8.69 13.70
CA ALA A 308 6.76 7.23 13.68
C ALA A 308 7.75 6.70 12.64
N TYR A 309 8.81 6.05 13.09
CA TYR A 309 9.92 5.74 12.21
C TYR A 309 9.86 4.32 11.63
N ALA A 310 10.17 4.22 10.35
CA ALA A 310 10.74 3.03 9.74
C ALA A 310 12.27 3.19 9.70
N LEU A 311 13.00 2.09 9.90
CA LEU A 311 14.45 2.04 9.96
C LEU A 311 14.98 0.89 9.12
N GLY A 312 15.85 1.19 8.16
CA GLY A 312 16.64 0.19 7.45
C GLY A 312 18.03 0.09 8.06
N LEU A 313 18.54 -1.12 8.24
CA LEU A 313 19.83 -1.39 8.88
C LEU A 313 20.67 -2.33 8.03
N ASP A 314 21.97 -2.04 7.96
CA ASP A 314 22.99 -2.97 7.50
C ASP A 314 24.17 -3.03 8.47
N GLY A 315 24.85 -4.18 8.51
CA GLY A 315 26.02 -4.41 9.35
C GLY A 315 27.24 -3.63 8.86
N ALA A 316 27.77 -2.73 9.69
CA ALA A 316 28.93 -1.92 9.38
C ALA A 316 30.13 -2.24 10.29
N PRO A 317 31.38 -1.86 9.90
CA PRO A 317 32.57 -2.10 10.73
C PRO A 317 32.46 -1.54 12.15
N GLY A 318 31.84 -0.37 12.34
CA GLY A 318 31.65 0.28 13.64
C GLY A 318 30.34 -0.06 14.35
N GLY A 319 29.57 -1.02 13.86
CA GLY A 319 28.26 -1.39 14.42
C GLY A 319 27.22 -1.56 13.32
N TRP A 320 26.23 -0.70 13.22
CA TRP A 320 25.12 -0.76 12.26
C TRP A 320 24.95 0.59 11.59
N ALA A 321 24.96 0.59 10.26
CA ALA A 321 24.54 1.74 9.47
C ALA A 321 23.02 1.74 9.37
N GLY A 322 22.39 2.89 9.58
CA GLY A 322 20.94 3.03 9.56
C GLY A 322 20.45 4.20 8.73
N VAL A 323 19.28 4.02 8.12
CA VAL A 323 18.54 5.08 7.44
C VAL A 323 17.12 5.11 8.00
N PHE A 324 16.74 6.25 8.53
CA PHE A 324 15.40 6.51 9.07
C PHE A 324 14.50 7.16 8.04
N TYR A 325 13.24 6.80 8.11
CA TYR A 325 12.14 7.48 7.46
C TYR A 325 10.99 7.66 8.44
N ASP A 326 10.50 8.89 8.58
CA ASP A 326 9.31 9.14 9.39
C ASP A 326 8.05 8.79 8.59
N LEU A 327 7.35 7.75 9.01
CA LEU A 327 6.09 7.29 8.40
C LEU A 327 4.98 8.34 8.44
N ASN A 328 5.09 9.33 9.32
CA ASN A 328 4.21 10.48 9.40
C ASN A 328 4.75 11.71 8.64
N ALA A 329 5.97 11.60 8.10
CA ALA A 329 6.72 12.61 7.38
C ALA A 329 6.74 14.00 8.05
N LEU A 330 6.84 14.00 9.36
CA LEU A 330 7.07 15.22 10.15
C LEU A 330 8.54 15.61 10.09
N GLU A 331 9.44 14.65 9.82
CA GLU A 331 10.86 14.84 9.73
C GLU A 331 11.42 14.28 8.42
N PRO A 332 12.50 14.90 7.87
CA PRO A 332 13.19 14.37 6.70
C PRO A 332 13.87 13.04 7.00
N PRO A 333 14.07 12.18 5.98
CA PRO A 333 14.90 11.00 6.11
C PRO A 333 16.30 11.38 6.59
N ARG A 334 16.86 10.58 7.47
CA ARG A 334 18.18 10.83 8.06
C ARG A 334 18.97 9.55 8.22
N THR A 335 20.29 9.68 8.27
CA THR A 335 21.22 8.57 8.51
C THR A 335 21.64 8.53 9.97
N ALA A 336 22.00 7.34 10.44
CA ALA A 336 22.51 7.11 11.79
C ALA A 336 23.54 5.98 11.83
N LEU A 337 24.34 5.96 12.89
CA LEU A 337 25.21 4.85 13.24
C LEU A 337 24.84 4.37 14.63
N PHE A 338 24.76 3.07 14.81
CA PHE A 338 24.50 2.43 16.07
C PHE A 338 25.68 1.51 16.44
N ALA A 339 26.18 1.63 17.65
CA ALA A 339 27.24 0.75 18.11
C ALA A 339 26.74 -0.68 18.30
N ARG A 340 25.48 -0.84 18.73
CA ARG A 340 24.82 -2.12 19.01
C ARG A 340 23.45 -2.14 18.38
N PHE A 341 22.95 -3.33 18.08
CA PHE A 341 21.57 -3.52 17.56
C PHE A 341 20.51 -3.08 18.58
N GLN A 342 20.78 -3.25 19.89
CA GLN A 342 19.93 -2.73 20.95
C GLN A 342 19.70 -1.22 20.84
N ASP A 343 20.73 -0.45 20.49
CA ASP A 343 20.62 1.00 20.34
C ASP A 343 19.66 1.38 19.19
N ALA A 344 19.58 0.54 18.17
CA ALA A 344 18.59 0.70 17.08
C ALA A 344 17.16 0.34 17.55
N LEU A 345 16.99 -0.69 18.35
CA LEU A 345 15.69 -1.05 18.96
C LEU A 345 15.20 0.06 19.90
N ASP A 346 16.10 0.64 20.69
CA ASP A 346 15.78 1.70 21.67
C ASP A 346 15.31 3.01 21.02
N THR A 347 15.47 3.15 19.69
CA THR A 347 14.89 4.28 18.93
C THR A 347 13.37 4.28 18.93
N GLY A 348 12.73 3.14 19.22
CA GLY A 348 11.30 2.97 19.16
C GLY A 348 10.73 3.00 17.72
N ALA A 349 11.57 2.70 16.71
CA ALA A 349 11.10 2.56 15.33
C ALA A 349 10.02 1.48 15.25
N GLN A 350 8.92 1.78 14.57
CA GLN A 350 7.76 0.88 14.45
C GLN A 350 8.05 -0.31 13.53
N LEU A 351 8.93 -0.09 12.53
CA LEU A 351 9.38 -1.12 11.60
C LEU A 351 10.88 -1.00 11.39
N ILE A 352 11.57 -2.11 11.52
CA ILE A 352 13.00 -2.25 11.27
C ILE A 352 13.20 -3.37 10.25
N ALA A 353 13.85 -3.07 9.14
CA ALA A 353 14.31 -4.09 8.22
C ALA A 353 15.84 -4.15 8.24
N VAL A 354 16.41 -5.34 8.38
CA VAL A 354 17.86 -5.54 8.56
C VAL A 354 18.39 -6.61 7.61
N ASP A 355 19.52 -6.33 6.93
CA ASP A 355 20.25 -7.32 6.11
C ASP A 355 21.05 -8.27 7.00
N MET A 356 20.32 -9.08 7.79
CA MET A 356 20.94 -10.07 8.68
C MET A 356 19.93 -11.18 9.00
N PRO A 357 20.39 -12.46 9.07
CA PRO A 357 19.52 -13.59 9.36
C PRO A 357 18.78 -13.47 10.71
N ILE A 358 17.44 -13.68 10.65
CA ILE A 358 16.56 -13.81 11.82
C ILE A 358 15.97 -15.21 11.84
N GLY A 359 16.04 -15.89 12.99
CA GLY A 359 15.72 -17.31 13.10
C GLY A 359 16.84 -18.19 12.55
N LEU A 360 17.38 -19.06 13.38
CA LEU A 360 18.52 -19.92 13.06
C LEU A 360 18.07 -21.38 12.95
N PRO A 361 18.43 -22.11 11.87
CA PRO A 361 17.98 -23.47 11.69
C PRO A 361 18.65 -24.41 12.70
N ASP A 362 17.87 -25.27 13.34
CA ASP A 362 18.37 -26.28 14.27
C ASP A 362 18.73 -27.58 13.55
N GLN A 363 18.14 -27.82 12.38
CA GLN A 363 18.33 -28.99 11.54
C GLN A 363 18.65 -28.57 10.10
N PRO A 364 19.39 -29.39 9.33
CA PRO A 364 19.58 -29.14 7.90
C PRO A 364 18.26 -29.24 7.14
N LEU A 365 18.21 -28.62 5.96
CA LEU A 365 17.06 -28.77 5.07
C LEU A 365 16.85 -30.24 4.67
N PRO A 366 15.60 -30.71 4.47
CA PRO A 366 15.30 -32.10 4.15
C PRO A 366 16.01 -32.63 2.89
N ASP A 367 16.28 -31.74 1.93
CA ASP A 367 17.00 -32.06 0.69
C ASP A 367 18.53 -32.00 0.82
N GLY A 368 19.03 -31.77 2.02
CA GLY A 368 20.45 -31.67 2.32
C GLY A 368 21.16 -30.43 1.80
N ARG A 369 20.42 -29.42 1.27
CA ARG A 369 20.99 -28.10 0.95
C ARG A 369 21.39 -27.36 2.22
N ALA A 370 22.39 -26.48 2.12
CA ALA A 370 22.81 -25.64 3.21
C ALA A 370 21.89 -24.41 3.35
N GLY A 371 21.76 -23.90 4.58
CA GLY A 371 20.99 -22.68 4.87
C GLY A 371 19.53 -22.96 5.20
N ARG A 372 18.70 -21.93 5.05
CA ARG A 372 17.27 -21.92 5.39
C ARG A 372 16.39 -21.91 4.12
N ALA A 373 15.12 -22.28 4.26
CA ALA A 373 14.17 -22.28 3.14
C ALA A 373 14.00 -20.87 2.52
N CYS A 374 14.01 -19.82 3.33
CA CYS A 374 13.93 -18.43 2.88
C CYS A 374 15.11 -18.04 1.96
N GLU A 375 16.31 -18.48 2.28
CA GLU A 375 17.49 -18.26 1.45
C GLU A 375 17.41 -19.00 0.11
N GLN A 376 16.84 -20.20 0.09
CA GLN A 376 16.62 -20.93 -1.16
C GLN A 376 15.60 -20.20 -2.05
N ALA A 377 14.48 -19.76 -1.49
CA ALA A 377 13.48 -18.99 -2.21
C ALA A 377 14.04 -17.65 -2.76
N ALA A 378 14.86 -16.96 -1.98
CA ALA A 378 15.52 -15.73 -2.42
C ALA A 378 16.57 -16.00 -3.52
N ARG A 379 17.35 -17.10 -3.45
CA ARG A 379 18.30 -17.52 -4.48
C ARG A 379 17.64 -17.84 -5.82
N GLU A 380 16.45 -18.44 -5.80
CA GLU A 380 15.67 -18.71 -7.00
C GLU A 380 15.31 -17.42 -7.73
N ARG A 381 14.95 -16.36 -6.99
CA ARG A 381 14.66 -15.03 -7.55
C ARG A 381 15.89 -14.33 -8.10
N LEU A 382 17.06 -14.55 -7.50
CA LEU A 382 18.32 -13.95 -7.94
C LEU A 382 18.95 -14.64 -9.15
N GLY A 383 18.57 -15.85 -9.49
CA GLY A 383 19.04 -16.58 -10.66
C GLY A 383 20.58 -16.59 -10.76
N VAL A 384 21.14 -15.85 -11.71
CA VAL A 384 22.60 -15.77 -11.93
C VAL A 384 23.37 -15.18 -10.74
N ARG A 385 22.73 -14.35 -9.93
CA ARG A 385 23.33 -13.74 -8.72
C ARG A 385 23.03 -14.49 -7.42
N ARG A 386 22.51 -15.73 -7.48
CA ARG A 386 22.17 -16.55 -6.31
C ARG A 386 23.30 -16.70 -5.27
N ASN A 387 24.56 -16.52 -5.68
CA ASN A 387 25.71 -16.64 -4.79
C ASN A 387 25.91 -15.42 -3.88
N SER A 388 25.14 -14.34 -4.04
CA SER A 388 25.14 -13.21 -3.10
C SER A 388 24.48 -13.56 -1.77
N ILE A 389 23.66 -14.60 -1.72
CA ILE A 389 23.08 -15.10 -0.47
C ILE A 389 23.97 -16.21 0.10
N PHE A 390 24.54 -15.97 1.25
CA PHE A 390 25.31 -16.96 1.99
C PHE A 390 24.39 -17.81 2.86
N PRO A 391 24.58 -19.15 2.87
CA PRO A 391 23.75 -20.00 3.70
C PRO A 391 24.03 -19.75 5.19
N THR A 392 22.98 -19.54 5.97
CA THR A 392 23.06 -19.48 7.42
C THR A 392 23.38 -20.86 7.98
N PRO A 393 24.46 -21.02 8.76
CA PRO A 393 24.78 -22.28 9.42
C PRO A 393 23.73 -22.69 10.45
N LEU A 394 23.76 -23.97 10.86
CA LEU A 394 22.91 -24.44 11.96
C LEU A 394 23.20 -23.65 13.26
N ARG A 395 22.20 -23.48 14.09
CA ARG A 395 22.29 -22.80 15.40
C ARG A 395 23.47 -23.29 16.23
N ALA A 396 23.74 -24.58 16.25
CA ALA A 396 24.85 -25.17 16.96
C ALA A 396 26.22 -24.55 16.59
N ALA A 397 26.42 -24.15 15.34
CA ALA A 397 27.66 -23.54 14.87
C ALA A 397 27.98 -22.22 15.59
N PHE A 398 26.95 -21.50 16.00
CA PHE A 398 27.11 -20.19 16.65
C PHE A 398 27.69 -20.28 18.08
N ALA A 399 27.88 -21.46 18.65
CA ALA A 399 28.62 -21.64 19.91
C ALA A 399 30.15 -21.62 19.70
N GLY A 400 30.64 -21.84 18.46
CA GLY A 400 32.08 -21.88 18.18
C GLY A 400 32.76 -20.52 18.27
N ALA A 401 33.88 -20.40 19.00
CA ALA A 401 34.68 -19.20 19.11
C ALA A 401 35.55 -18.95 17.85
N SER A 402 35.86 -19.99 17.10
CA SER A 402 36.60 -19.93 15.86
C SER A 402 35.81 -20.57 14.70
N ARG A 403 36.20 -20.25 13.45
CA ARG A 403 35.56 -20.87 12.27
C ARG A 403 35.71 -22.39 12.28
N ALA A 404 36.86 -22.91 12.74
CA ALA A 404 37.11 -24.36 12.82
C ALA A 404 36.17 -25.02 13.83
N GLU A 405 35.98 -24.42 15.00
CA GLU A 405 35.02 -24.91 16.00
C GLU A 405 33.57 -24.83 15.49
N ALA A 406 33.20 -23.70 14.88
CA ALA A 406 31.88 -23.53 14.27
C ALA A 406 31.60 -24.58 13.18
N ASP A 407 32.62 -24.88 12.35
CA ASP A 407 32.54 -25.93 11.33
C ASP A 407 32.35 -27.33 11.97
N ALA A 408 33.12 -27.65 13.01
CA ALA A 408 32.99 -28.89 13.72
C ALA A 408 31.62 -29.08 14.38
N LEU A 409 31.12 -28.03 15.05
CA LEU A 409 29.79 -28.03 15.67
C LEU A 409 28.65 -28.15 14.64
N SER A 410 28.76 -27.45 13.51
CA SER A 410 27.79 -27.57 12.43
C SER A 410 27.70 -29.00 11.88
N ARG A 411 28.88 -29.59 11.61
CA ARG A 411 28.96 -31.00 11.08
C ARG A 411 28.46 -32.02 12.12
N ALA A 412 28.78 -31.83 13.40
CA ALA A 412 28.28 -32.70 14.47
C ALA A 412 26.75 -32.67 14.60
N ALA A 413 26.14 -31.55 14.27
CA ALA A 413 24.68 -31.36 14.22
C ALA A 413 24.06 -31.82 12.87
N GLY A 414 24.81 -32.45 11.98
CA GLY A 414 24.35 -32.91 10.66
C GLY A 414 24.35 -31.82 9.58
N GLY A 415 24.87 -30.65 9.86
CA GLY A 415 24.99 -29.53 8.92
C GLY A 415 26.22 -29.61 8.03
N LYS A 416 26.35 -28.62 7.13
CA LYS A 416 27.54 -28.44 6.29
C LYS A 416 28.58 -27.55 6.96
N GLY A 417 29.77 -27.50 6.37
CA GLY A 417 30.84 -26.62 6.83
C GLY A 417 30.46 -25.13 6.77
N VAL A 418 31.09 -24.36 7.65
CA VAL A 418 30.84 -22.90 7.76
C VAL A 418 31.77 -22.14 6.82
N ALA A 419 31.18 -21.42 5.85
CA ALA A 419 31.93 -20.58 4.92
C ALA A 419 32.58 -19.39 5.68
N ALA A 420 33.72 -18.90 5.16
CA ALA A 420 34.42 -17.76 5.77
C ALA A 420 33.54 -16.49 5.83
N GLN A 421 32.75 -16.25 4.77
CA GLN A 421 31.82 -15.13 4.69
C GLN A 421 30.71 -15.26 5.75
N SER A 422 30.12 -16.46 5.90
CA SER A 422 29.10 -16.69 6.93
C SER A 422 29.67 -16.51 8.33
N PHE A 423 30.89 -16.99 8.59
CA PHE A 423 31.55 -16.83 9.89
C PHE A 423 31.84 -15.36 10.23
N ALA A 424 32.19 -14.53 9.23
CA ALA A 424 32.42 -13.10 9.43
C ALA A 424 31.19 -12.35 9.97
N LEU A 425 29.97 -12.88 9.75
CA LEU A 425 28.72 -12.30 10.21
C LEU A 425 28.29 -12.80 11.59
N PHE A 426 29.00 -13.75 12.20
CA PHE A 426 28.58 -14.41 13.44
C PHE A 426 28.35 -13.46 14.60
N SER A 427 29.20 -12.45 14.78
CA SER A 427 29.03 -11.46 15.85
C SER A 427 27.70 -10.71 15.72
N LYS A 428 27.35 -10.31 14.51
CA LYS A 428 26.11 -9.61 14.18
C LYS A 428 24.87 -10.50 14.34
N ILE A 429 24.96 -11.73 13.82
CA ILE A 429 23.86 -12.70 13.93
C ILE A 429 23.61 -13.06 15.40
N ARG A 430 24.66 -13.31 16.19
CA ARG A 430 24.54 -13.57 17.63
C ARG A 430 23.90 -12.41 18.38
N GLU A 431 24.27 -11.18 18.02
CA GLU A 431 23.73 -9.97 18.62
C GLU A 431 22.22 -9.88 18.40
N ILE A 432 21.76 -10.06 17.16
CA ILE A 432 20.34 -10.07 16.82
C ILE A 432 19.63 -11.26 17.47
N ASP A 433 20.16 -12.48 17.34
CA ASP A 433 19.53 -13.69 17.88
C ASP A 433 19.33 -13.59 19.42
N ALA A 434 20.26 -12.97 20.13
CA ALA A 434 20.13 -12.76 21.59
C ALA A 434 18.98 -11.84 21.97
N LEU A 435 18.62 -10.88 21.10
CA LEU A 435 17.60 -9.85 21.36
C LEU A 435 16.24 -10.21 20.79
N MET A 436 16.18 -11.02 19.72
CA MET A 436 14.93 -11.35 19.04
C MET A 436 14.00 -12.20 19.92
N THR A 437 12.75 -11.79 19.97
CA THR A 437 11.63 -12.48 20.62
C THR A 437 10.43 -12.55 19.68
N ALA A 438 9.45 -13.40 19.98
CA ALA A 438 8.20 -13.46 19.21
C ALA A 438 7.45 -12.11 19.16
N GLN A 439 7.60 -11.25 20.17
CA GLN A 439 7.00 -9.92 20.20
C GLN A 439 7.68 -8.97 19.21
N LEU A 440 9.01 -9.08 19.05
CA LEU A 440 9.77 -8.24 18.12
C LEU A 440 9.57 -8.64 16.66
N GLU A 441 9.07 -9.85 16.35
CA GLU A 441 8.74 -10.26 14.97
C GLU A 441 7.71 -9.36 14.27
N GLY A 442 6.93 -8.60 15.03
CA GLY A 442 5.98 -7.64 14.48
C GLY A 442 6.64 -6.35 13.98
N CYS A 443 7.83 -6.02 14.46
CA CYS A 443 8.52 -4.79 14.10
C CYS A 443 9.92 -4.99 13.49
N VAL A 444 10.57 -6.13 13.67
CA VAL A 444 11.92 -6.42 13.15
C VAL A 444 11.85 -7.53 12.10
N HIS A 445 12.30 -7.22 10.89
CA HIS A 445 12.19 -8.10 9.72
C HIS A 445 13.54 -8.27 9.05
N GLU A 446 13.89 -9.53 8.72
CA GLU A 446 15.03 -9.82 7.86
C GLU A 446 14.72 -9.40 6.42
N THR A 447 15.66 -8.78 5.76
CA THR A 447 15.60 -8.47 4.33
C THR A 447 16.92 -8.80 3.65
N HIS A 448 16.96 -8.72 2.31
CA HIS A 448 18.17 -8.90 1.53
C HIS A 448 18.18 -7.91 0.35
N PRO A 449 19.07 -6.90 0.34
CA PRO A 449 19.09 -5.82 -0.64
C PRO A 449 19.08 -6.27 -2.11
N GLU A 450 19.91 -7.26 -2.47
CA GLU A 450 19.96 -7.77 -3.85
C GLU A 450 18.65 -8.45 -4.27
N THR A 451 17.97 -9.14 -3.34
CA THR A 451 16.67 -9.77 -3.61
C THR A 451 15.58 -8.71 -3.76
N LEU A 452 15.62 -7.66 -2.94
CA LEU A 452 14.72 -6.52 -3.09
C LEU A 452 14.88 -5.85 -4.46
N ILE A 453 16.12 -5.59 -4.91
CA ILE A 453 16.39 -5.03 -6.23
C ILE A 453 15.74 -5.89 -7.32
N ALA A 454 15.95 -7.21 -7.27
CA ALA A 454 15.37 -8.12 -8.26
C ALA A 454 13.84 -8.09 -8.28
N VAL A 455 13.20 -7.91 -7.12
CA VAL A 455 11.74 -7.75 -7.02
C VAL A 455 11.27 -6.41 -7.57
N LEU A 456 11.97 -5.33 -7.27
CA LEU A 456 11.57 -3.97 -7.68
C LEU A 456 11.79 -3.70 -9.18
N THR A 457 12.83 -4.31 -9.77
CA THR A 457 13.23 -4.07 -11.17
C THR A 457 12.82 -5.21 -12.12
N GLY A 458 12.37 -6.34 -11.58
CA GLY A 458 12.09 -7.55 -12.36
C GLY A 458 13.35 -8.34 -12.77
N ALA A 459 14.56 -7.87 -12.42
CA ALA A 459 15.83 -8.54 -12.74
C ALA A 459 16.88 -8.29 -11.64
N PRO A 460 17.86 -9.19 -11.44
CA PRO A 460 18.98 -8.94 -10.54
C PRO A 460 19.78 -7.71 -10.96
N ALA A 461 20.41 -7.03 -9.99
CA ALA A 461 21.28 -5.89 -10.26
C ALA A 461 22.36 -6.25 -11.31
N VAL A 462 22.60 -5.35 -12.26
CA VAL A 462 23.55 -5.59 -13.36
C VAL A 462 24.99 -5.56 -12.84
N HIS A 463 25.30 -4.54 -12.01
CA HIS A 463 26.65 -4.29 -11.52
C HIS A 463 26.85 -4.69 -10.06
N GLY A 464 28.08 -5.05 -9.69
CA GLY A 464 28.46 -5.38 -8.31
C GLY A 464 28.36 -4.15 -7.39
N LYS A 465 27.88 -4.32 -6.15
CA LYS A 465 27.63 -3.21 -5.21
C LYS A 465 28.88 -2.36 -4.89
N THR A 466 30.07 -2.94 -5.01
CA THR A 466 31.35 -2.25 -4.73
C THR A 466 31.91 -1.49 -5.93
N THR A 467 31.30 -1.60 -7.12
CA THR A 467 31.70 -0.82 -8.31
C THR A 467 30.98 0.53 -8.35
N PRO A 468 31.58 1.56 -8.99
CA PRO A 468 30.92 2.86 -9.17
C PRO A 468 29.56 2.74 -9.87
N GLU A 469 29.47 1.90 -10.91
CA GLU A 469 28.25 1.66 -11.69
C GLU A 469 27.17 0.99 -10.82
N GLY A 470 27.57 -0.02 -10.04
CA GLY A 470 26.65 -0.72 -9.14
C GLY A 470 26.16 0.16 -8.00
N ARG A 471 26.98 1.08 -7.52
CA ARG A 471 26.54 2.10 -6.57
C ARG A 471 25.57 3.08 -7.20
N ALA A 472 25.86 3.56 -8.41
CA ALA A 472 24.99 4.47 -9.15
C ALA A 472 23.61 3.83 -9.43
N GLU A 473 23.59 2.54 -9.80
CA GLU A 473 22.38 1.75 -10.02
C GLU A 473 21.50 1.73 -8.76
N ARG A 474 22.08 1.47 -7.59
CA ARG A 474 21.35 1.42 -6.31
C ARG A 474 20.88 2.80 -5.86
N LEU A 475 21.71 3.82 -6.00
CA LEU A 475 21.33 5.19 -5.68
C LEU A 475 20.18 5.68 -6.57
N ALA A 476 20.20 5.38 -7.86
CA ALA A 476 19.10 5.72 -8.76
C ALA A 476 17.79 5.01 -8.34
N LEU A 477 17.88 3.74 -7.87
CA LEU A 477 16.72 3.03 -7.35
C LEU A 477 16.18 3.67 -6.07
N LEU A 478 17.06 4.06 -5.14
CA LEU A 478 16.68 4.76 -3.90
C LEU A 478 16.02 6.12 -4.19
N GLU A 479 16.58 6.89 -5.12
CA GLU A 479 16.00 8.16 -5.58
C GLU A 479 14.62 7.96 -6.21
N ALA A 480 14.47 6.95 -7.06
CA ALA A 480 13.18 6.59 -7.66
C ALA A 480 12.11 6.22 -6.63
N HIS A 481 12.52 5.82 -5.42
CA HIS A 481 11.65 5.48 -4.30
C HIS A 481 11.60 6.54 -3.20
N GLY A 482 12.03 7.78 -3.49
CA GLY A 482 11.84 8.94 -2.62
C GLY A 482 12.94 9.16 -1.56
N LEU A 483 14.05 8.43 -1.63
CA LEU A 483 15.21 8.67 -0.77
C LEU A 483 16.24 9.54 -1.51
N PRO A 484 16.41 10.82 -1.12
CA PRO A 484 17.25 11.73 -1.86
C PRO A 484 18.72 11.30 -1.80
N ARG A 485 19.42 11.45 -2.92
CA ARG A 485 20.84 11.11 -3.06
C ARG A 485 21.74 11.80 -2.03
N THR A 486 21.32 12.98 -1.57
CA THR A 486 22.02 13.76 -0.53
C THR A 486 22.11 13.07 0.83
N LEU A 487 21.33 12.00 1.08
CA LEU A 487 21.49 11.14 2.27
C LEU A 487 22.76 10.29 2.20
N PHE A 488 23.22 9.96 1.00
CA PHE A 488 24.27 8.99 0.73
C PHE A 488 25.53 9.64 0.20
N GLU A 489 25.40 10.80 -0.45
CA GLU A 489 26.50 11.53 -1.12
C GLU A 489 26.43 13.04 -0.83
N PRO A 490 27.53 13.66 -0.29
CA PRO A 490 28.77 13.00 0.11
C PRO A 490 28.54 12.03 1.28
N HIS A 491 29.33 10.93 1.35
CA HIS A 491 29.18 9.93 2.41
C HIS A 491 29.35 10.56 3.81
N PRO A 492 28.34 10.45 4.72
CA PRO A 492 28.31 11.25 5.94
C PRO A 492 29.18 10.70 7.07
N PHE A 493 29.71 9.47 6.95
CA PHE A 493 30.43 8.78 8.01
C PHE A 493 31.90 8.52 7.66
N ASN A 494 32.72 8.28 8.68
CA ASN A 494 34.06 7.75 8.47
C ASN A 494 33.95 6.29 7.96
N THR A 495 34.70 5.95 6.91
CA THR A 495 34.69 4.61 6.30
C THR A 495 35.13 3.49 7.23
N ARG A 496 35.83 3.81 8.35
CA ARG A 496 36.13 2.85 9.43
C ARG A 496 34.89 2.54 10.28
N GLN A 497 33.89 3.40 10.28
CA GLN A 497 32.63 3.22 11.01
C GLN A 497 31.57 2.58 10.14
N ALA A 498 31.37 3.11 8.94
CA ALA A 498 30.49 2.55 7.92
C ALA A 498 31.05 2.83 6.52
N ARG A 499 31.01 1.88 5.64
CA ARG A 499 31.38 2.04 4.23
C ARG A 499 30.24 2.66 3.45
N PRO A 500 30.52 3.26 2.29
CA PRO A 500 29.45 3.79 1.44
C PRO A 500 28.42 2.75 0.98
N ASP A 501 28.84 1.50 0.76
CA ASP A 501 27.96 0.39 0.40
C ASP A 501 27.06 -0.05 1.57
N ASP A 502 27.58 -0.08 2.81
CA ASP A 502 26.79 -0.41 4.01
C ASP A 502 25.61 0.58 4.16
N LEU A 503 25.85 1.88 3.91
CA LEU A 503 24.78 2.88 4.03
C LEU A 503 23.74 2.78 2.90
N VAL A 504 24.18 2.48 1.67
CA VAL A 504 23.29 2.26 0.53
C VAL A 504 22.44 1.00 0.76
N ASP A 505 23.04 -0.08 1.27
CA ASP A 505 22.31 -1.31 1.61
C ASP A 505 21.31 -1.06 2.76
N ALA A 506 21.67 -0.24 3.78
CA ALA A 506 20.70 0.21 4.81
C ALA A 506 19.53 1.00 4.19
N GLY A 507 19.77 1.82 3.16
CA GLY A 507 18.72 2.49 2.40
C GLY A 507 17.78 1.51 1.68
N LEU A 508 18.34 0.45 1.08
CA LEU A 508 17.55 -0.63 0.47
C LEU A 508 16.75 -1.42 1.53
N CYS A 509 17.34 -1.69 2.69
CA CYS A 509 16.60 -2.29 3.81
C CYS A 509 15.43 -1.40 4.24
N LEU A 510 15.62 -0.08 4.29
CA LEU A 510 14.53 0.84 4.58
C LEU A 510 13.39 0.72 3.56
N LEU A 511 13.69 0.55 2.26
CA LEU A 511 12.62 0.32 1.27
C LEU A 511 11.80 -0.93 1.58
N THR A 512 12.42 -2.00 2.10
CA THR A 512 11.66 -3.16 2.58
C THR A 512 10.75 -2.80 3.75
N ALA A 513 11.24 -2.05 4.76
CA ALA A 513 10.42 -1.60 5.88
C ALA A 513 9.24 -0.75 5.40
N LEU A 514 9.45 0.15 4.45
CA LEU A 514 8.39 0.95 3.83
C LEU A 514 7.38 0.11 3.04
N ARG A 515 7.83 -0.95 2.36
CA ARG A 515 6.95 -1.90 1.67
C ARG A 515 6.12 -2.74 2.64
N ILE A 516 6.70 -3.12 3.79
CA ILE A 516 5.95 -3.78 4.88
C ILE A 516 4.88 -2.84 5.42
N ALA A 517 5.23 -1.58 5.70
CA ALA A 517 4.27 -0.55 6.14
C ALA A 517 3.12 -0.35 5.14
N ALA A 518 3.40 -0.50 3.85
CA ALA A 518 2.43 -0.37 2.76
C ALA A 518 1.73 -1.70 2.40
N ALA A 519 1.93 -2.78 3.15
CA ALA A 519 1.45 -4.13 2.85
C ALA A 519 1.81 -4.62 1.42
N GLN A 520 2.97 -4.20 0.91
CA GLN A 520 3.48 -4.53 -0.44
C GLN A 520 4.69 -5.46 -0.41
N ALA A 521 5.21 -5.74 0.77
CA ALA A 521 6.35 -6.64 0.89
C ALA A 521 5.94 -8.09 0.62
N ILE A 522 6.86 -8.82 -0.01
CA ILE A 522 6.72 -10.25 -0.27
C ILE A 522 7.50 -11.00 0.81
N CYS A 523 6.86 -11.97 1.45
CA CYS A 523 7.51 -12.90 2.38
C CYS A 523 8.09 -14.09 1.60
N LEU A 524 9.32 -14.45 1.86
CA LEU A 524 9.97 -15.60 1.25
C LEU A 524 10.40 -16.60 2.34
N PRO A 525 9.94 -17.86 2.28
CA PRO A 525 8.83 -18.36 1.45
C PRO A 525 7.47 -17.82 1.91
N ASP A 526 6.40 -18.06 1.17
CA ASP A 526 5.04 -17.59 1.53
C ASP A 526 4.57 -18.15 2.89
N ASP A 527 4.98 -19.38 3.22
CA ASP A 527 4.75 -20.01 4.54
C ASP A 527 6.12 -20.29 5.20
N PRO A 528 6.67 -19.34 5.95
CA PRO A 528 7.98 -19.46 6.52
C PRO A 528 8.01 -20.40 7.73
N PRO A 529 8.95 -21.38 7.75
CA PRO A 529 9.14 -22.24 8.91
C PRO A 529 9.66 -21.44 10.12
N ARG A 530 9.45 -22.00 11.31
CA ARG A 530 9.98 -21.45 12.56
C ARG A 530 11.19 -22.25 13.05
N ASP A 531 12.12 -21.56 13.68
CA ASP A 531 13.25 -22.19 14.37
C ASP A 531 12.86 -22.78 15.74
N GLY A 532 13.79 -23.44 16.44
CA GLY A 532 13.55 -24.02 17.75
C GLY A 532 13.23 -23.02 18.87
N ARG A 533 13.38 -21.70 18.62
CA ARG A 533 12.95 -20.63 19.52
C ARG A 533 11.58 -20.05 19.14
N GLY A 534 10.95 -20.57 18.09
CA GLY A 534 9.69 -20.12 17.57
C GLY A 534 9.79 -18.90 16.65
N LEU A 535 10.97 -18.42 16.29
CA LEU A 535 11.19 -17.30 15.39
C LEU A 535 10.98 -17.72 13.93
N ARG A 536 10.29 -16.89 13.15
CA ARG A 536 10.10 -17.12 11.71
C ARG A 536 11.43 -16.99 10.97
N MET A 537 11.71 -17.94 10.09
CA MET A 537 12.84 -17.90 9.15
C MET A 537 12.34 -17.38 7.81
N ALA A 538 12.28 -16.07 7.65
CA ALA A 538 11.71 -15.40 6.48
C ALA A 538 12.58 -14.24 6.01
N ILE A 539 12.69 -14.05 4.68
CA ILE A 539 13.25 -12.86 4.05
C ILE A 539 12.10 -12.04 3.46
N TRP A 540 12.01 -10.78 3.84
CA TRP A 540 11.02 -9.83 3.32
C TRP A 540 11.63 -8.93 2.25
N VAL A 541 10.87 -8.66 1.15
CA VAL A 541 11.33 -7.82 0.03
C VAL A 541 10.18 -7.04 -0.59
#